data_af9f432027bd1d705a3ad35afa651842
#
_entry.id   af9f432027bd1d705a3ad35afa651842
#
_cell.length_a   1.000
_cell.length_b   1.000
_cell.length_c   1.000
_cell.angle_alpha   90.00
_cell.angle_beta   90.00
_cell.angle_gamma   90.00
#
_symmetry.space_group_name_H-M   'P 1'
#
loop_
_entity.id
_entity.type
_entity.pdbx_description
1 polymer ?
#
loop_
_entity_poly.entity_id
_entity_poly.type
_entity_poly.pdbx_seq_one_letter_code
_entity_poly.pdbx_strand_id
1 'polypeptide(L)'
;MTIGMIVTIIAMALIISVVLAPIGIPILRRLKFGQSIREEGPQSHMKKAGTPTMGGIIFILSIIATTISLGLMNKIITTQTIVLLLVFVGFGIIGFLDDGLKVIFKRNLGLTSLQKLIGQIVISIAAFYLLKLGSFDSTIDIPFTELTIDLGILYVAFMVFWLVGFSNAVNL
;
A
#
# COMPACT_ATOMS: atom_id res chain seq x y z
N MET A 1 0.76 -20.93 -11.08
CA MET A 1 0.96 -19.71 -11.92
C MET A 1 2.08 -19.99 -12.91
N THR A 2 1.87 -19.80 -14.22
CA THR A 2 2.93 -19.98 -15.22
C THR A 2 3.83 -18.75 -15.29
N ILE A 3 5.09 -18.92 -15.74
CA ILE A 3 6.03 -17.79 -15.93
C ILE A 3 5.41 -16.74 -16.88
N GLY A 4 4.75 -17.20 -17.97
CA GLY A 4 4.05 -16.30 -18.91
C GLY A 4 3.00 -15.42 -18.22
N MET A 5 2.25 -15.97 -17.26
CA MET A 5 1.25 -15.21 -16.51
C MET A 5 1.90 -14.15 -15.61
N ILE A 6 3.03 -14.48 -14.97
CA ILE A 6 3.78 -13.51 -14.15
C ILE A 6 4.27 -12.34 -15.02
N VAL A 7 4.87 -12.66 -16.16
CA VAL A 7 5.34 -11.64 -17.12
C VAL A 7 4.19 -10.76 -17.61
N THR A 8 3.03 -11.35 -17.91
CA THR A 8 1.83 -10.60 -18.34
C THR A 8 1.35 -9.64 -17.26
N ILE A 9 1.30 -10.09 -15.99
CA ILE A 9 0.89 -9.24 -14.86
C ILE A 9 1.84 -8.04 -14.71
N ILE A 10 3.14 -8.30 -14.73
CA ILE A 10 4.17 -7.25 -14.60
C ILE A 10 4.08 -6.26 -15.76
N ALA A 11 4.02 -6.77 -17.00
CA ALA A 11 3.94 -5.94 -18.19
C ALA A 11 2.69 -5.06 -18.20
N MET A 12 1.53 -5.63 -17.86
CA MET A 12 0.26 -4.90 -17.81
C MET A 12 0.27 -3.81 -16.73
N ALA A 13 0.76 -4.10 -15.52
CA ALA A 13 0.88 -3.11 -14.46
C ALA A 13 1.83 -1.97 -14.85
N LEU A 14 2.95 -2.29 -15.50
CA LEU A 14 3.91 -1.32 -16.02
C LEU A 14 3.27 -0.42 -17.09
N ILE A 15 2.61 -1.01 -18.09
CA ILE A 15 1.96 -0.27 -19.17
C ILE A 15 0.90 0.68 -18.60
N ILE A 16 0.04 0.21 -17.71
CA ILE A 16 -0.98 1.05 -17.07
C ILE A 16 -0.33 2.19 -16.30
N SER A 17 0.74 1.93 -15.53
CA SER A 17 1.48 2.97 -14.78
C SER A 17 2.07 4.01 -15.73
N VAL A 18 2.69 3.60 -16.83
CA VAL A 18 3.29 4.49 -17.83
C VAL A 18 2.23 5.35 -18.53
N VAL A 19 1.05 4.78 -18.81
CA VAL A 19 -0.07 5.52 -19.41
C VAL A 19 -0.70 6.49 -18.43
N LEU A 20 -0.84 6.12 -17.15
CA LEU A 20 -1.43 6.98 -16.11
C LEU A 20 -0.49 8.09 -15.65
N ALA A 21 0.83 7.89 -15.69
CA ALA A 21 1.79 8.87 -15.19
C ALA A 21 1.71 10.23 -15.89
N PRO A 22 1.69 10.36 -17.23
CA PRO A 22 1.61 11.65 -17.92
C PRO A 22 0.28 12.37 -17.67
N ILE A 23 -0.77 11.66 -17.26
CA ILE A 23 -2.07 12.25 -16.91
C ILE A 23 -2.07 12.63 -15.43
N GLY A 24 -1.66 11.72 -14.55
CA GLY A 24 -1.72 11.91 -13.10
C GLY A 24 -0.73 12.94 -12.59
N ILE A 25 0.51 12.94 -13.06
CA ILE A 25 1.55 13.88 -12.58
C ILE A 25 1.17 15.35 -12.81
N PRO A 26 0.69 15.79 -13.97
CA PRO A 26 0.23 17.16 -14.16
C PRO A 26 -0.96 17.53 -13.28
N ILE A 27 -1.89 16.60 -13.04
CA ILE A 27 -3.04 16.82 -12.14
C ILE A 27 -2.54 17.06 -10.72
N LEU A 28 -1.66 16.20 -10.21
CA LEU A 28 -1.07 16.36 -8.87
C LEU A 28 -0.30 17.68 -8.74
N ARG A 29 0.44 18.10 -9.77
CA ARG A 29 1.12 19.40 -9.81
C ARG A 29 0.14 20.57 -9.76
N ARG A 30 -0.96 20.52 -10.54
CA ARG A 30 -1.98 21.59 -10.57
C ARG A 30 -2.71 21.73 -9.24
N LEU A 31 -2.95 20.64 -8.54
CA LEU A 31 -3.55 20.64 -7.21
C LEU A 31 -2.58 21.14 -6.13
N LYS A 32 -1.35 21.56 -6.52
CA LYS A 32 -0.30 22.01 -5.61
C LYS A 32 0.04 21.01 -4.52
N PHE A 33 -0.10 19.73 -4.82
CA PHE A 33 0.42 18.66 -3.99
C PHE A 33 1.96 18.64 -4.07
N GLY A 34 2.58 19.75 -3.70
CA GLY A 34 4.02 19.92 -3.64
C GLY A 34 4.51 19.75 -2.21
N GLN A 35 5.66 19.13 -2.08
CA GLN A 35 6.31 18.99 -0.78
C GLN A 35 6.67 20.37 -0.24
N SER A 36 6.06 20.79 0.88
CA SER A 36 6.57 21.92 1.64
C SER A 36 7.87 21.48 2.31
N ILE A 37 8.98 22.07 1.86
CA ILE A 37 10.29 21.77 2.43
C ILE A 37 10.36 22.47 3.78
N ARG A 38 10.78 21.74 4.83
CA ARG A 38 11.18 22.38 6.09
C ARG A 38 12.40 23.25 5.81
N GLU A 39 12.33 24.53 6.18
CA GLU A 39 13.43 25.49 5.99
C GLU A 39 14.72 25.07 6.70
N GLU A 40 14.61 24.18 7.70
CA GLU A 40 15.71 23.65 8.51
C GLU A 40 16.35 22.36 7.91
N GLY A 41 15.95 21.94 6.70
CA GLY A 41 16.45 20.70 6.08
C GLY A 41 17.77 20.89 5.32
N PRO A 42 18.54 19.81 5.05
CA PRO A 42 19.76 19.89 4.24
C PRO A 42 19.50 20.51 2.86
N GLN A 43 20.45 21.31 2.35
CA GLN A 43 20.31 22.01 1.06
C GLN A 43 20.05 21.07 -0.13
N SER A 44 20.42 19.80 -0.03
CA SER A 44 20.10 18.76 -1.03
C SER A 44 18.58 18.53 -1.19
N HIS A 45 17.80 18.84 -0.17
CA HIS A 45 16.34 18.72 -0.22
C HIS A 45 15.69 19.89 -0.97
N MET A 46 16.36 21.04 -1.07
CA MET A 46 15.87 22.20 -1.84
C MET A 46 15.75 21.90 -3.34
N LYS A 47 16.54 20.96 -3.88
CA LYS A 47 16.43 20.48 -5.26
C LYS A 47 15.14 19.70 -5.54
N LYS A 48 14.44 19.24 -4.50
CA LYS A 48 13.16 18.51 -4.60
C LYS A 48 11.93 19.41 -4.52
N ALA A 49 12.13 20.75 -4.39
CA ALA A 49 11.06 21.73 -4.42
C ALA A 49 10.27 21.58 -5.73
N GLY A 50 8.94 21.42 -5.63
CA GLY A 50 8.09 21.25 -6.81
C GLY A 50 7.91 19.81 -7.31
N THR A 51 8.55 18.81 -6.69
CA THR A 51 8.21 17.41 -6.95
C THR A 51 6.80 17.13 -6.38
N PRO A 52 5.84 16.64 -7.20
CA PRO A 52 4.51 16.35 -6.69
C PRO A 52 4.57 15.20 -5.67
N THR A 53 3.86 15.36 -4.57
CA THR A 53 3.57 14.27 -3.61
C THR A 53 2.40 13.43 -4.11
N MET A 54 2.10 12.33 -3.43
CA MET A 54 0.97 11.42 -3.73
C MET A 54 1.09 10.65 -5.06
N GLY A 55 2.30 10.57 -5.65
CA GLY A 55 2.54 9.76 -6.86
C GLY A 55 2.17 8.28 -6.69
N GLY A 56 2.12 7.78 -5.47
CA GLY A 56 1.66 6.43 -5.13
C GLY A 56 0.24 6.11 -5.59
N ILE A 57 -0.62 7.10 -5.83
CA ILE A 57 -1.97 6.90 -6.39
C ILE A 57 -1.90 6.21 -7.75
N ILE A 58 -0.92 6.57 -8.59
CA ILE A 58 -0.73 5.97 -9.92
C ILE A 58 -0.44 4.48 -9.78
N PHE A 59 0.44 4.10 -8.84
CA PHE A 59 0.76 2.70 -8.56
C PHE A 59 -0.46 1.94 -8.04
N ILE A 60 -1.20 2.52 -7.09
CA ILE A 60 -2.39 1.89 -6.51
C ILE A 60 -3.42 1.62 -7.60
N LEU A 61 -3.73 2.60 -8.44
CA LEU A 61 -4.67 2.44 -9.55
C LEU A 61 -4.20 1.39 -10.56
N SER A 62 -2.91 1.38 -10.88
CA SER A 62 -2.34 0.40 -11.82
C SER A 62 -2.43 -1.03 -11.29
N ILE A 63 -2.12 -1.24 -10.00
CA ILE A 63 -2.21 -2.55 -9.37
C ILE A 63 -3.65 -3.02 -9.28
N ILE A 64 -4.58 -2.15 -8.87
CA ILE A 64 -6.02 -2.47 -8.81
C ILE A 64 -6.53 -2.85 -10.19
N ALA A 65 -6.28 -2.02 -11.21
CA ALA A 65 -6.72 -2.27 -12.57
C ALA A 65 -6.18 -3.59 -13.13
N THR A 66 -4.88 -3.85 -12.93
CA THR A 66 -4.25 -5.11 -13.37
C THR A 66 -4.84 -6.31 -12.64
N THR A 67 -4.95 -6.24 -11.31
CA THR A 67 -5.45 -7.36 -10.49
C THR A 67 -6.89 -7.70 -10.81
N ILE A 68 -7.76 -6.69 -10.96
CA ILE A 68 -9.17 -6.90 -11.30
C ILE A 68 -9.28 -7.44 -12.73
N SER A 69 -8.64 -6.81 -13.71
CA SER A 69 -8.75 -7.22 -15.11
C SER A 69 -8.28 -8.65 -15.33
N LEU A 70 -7.05 -8.98 -14.91
CA LEU A 70 -6.50 -10.31 -15.09
C LEU A 70 -7.15 -11.34 -14.16
N GLY A 71 -7.53 -10.91 -12.95
CA GLY A 71 -8.22 -11.76 -11.99
C GLY A 71 -9.58 -12.21 -12.48
N LEU A 72 -10.37 -11.33 -13.08
CA LEU A 72 -11.67 -11.65 -13.70
C LEU A 72 -11.51 -12.49 -14.96
N MET A 73 -10.58 -12.11 -15.85
CA MET A 73 -10.34 -12.85 -17.12
C MET A 73 -9.92 -14.30 -16.86
N ASN A 74 -9.08 -14.52 -15.86
CA ASN A 74 -8.54 -15.85 -15.56
C ASN A 74 -9.31 -16.58 -14.43
N LYS A 75 -10.35 -15.97 -13.87
CA LYS A 75 -11.15 -16.52 -12.75
C LYS A 75 -10.30 -16.93 -11.54
N ILE A 76 -9.30 -16.11 -11.21
CA ILE A 76 -8.32 -16.36 -10.14
C ILE A 76 -8.44 -15.41 -8.95
N ILE A 77 -9.56 -14.67 -8.86
CA ILE A 77 -9.81 -13.84 -7.68
C ILE A 77 -10.15 -14.75 -6.51
N THR A 78 -9.25 -14.80 -5.55
CA THR A 78 -9.39 -15.57 -4.31
C THR A 78 -9.59 -14.63 -3.13
N THR A 79 -9.96 -15.20 -1.96
CA THR A 79 -10.04 -14.43 -0.71
C THR A 79 -8.70 -13.76 -0.40
N GLN A 80 -7.58 -14.43 -0.63
CA GLN A 80 -6.25 -13.88 -0.44
C GLN A 80 -6.00 -12.67 -1.34
N THR A 81 -6.44 -12.72 -2.59
CA THR A 81 -6.35 -11.58 -3.52
C THR A 81 -7.13 -10.36 -3.00
N ILE A 82 -8.35 -10.60 -2.50
CA ILE A 82 -9.18 -9.53 -1.93
C ILE A 82 -8.54 -8.93 -0.69
N VAL A 83 -7.97 -9.77 0.19
CA VAL A 83 -7.29 -9.30 1.40
C VAL A 83 -6.04 -8.49 1.06
N LEU A 84 -5.23 -8.93 0.10
CA LEU A 84 -4.08 -8.17 -0.37
C LEU A 84 -4.48 -6.81 -0.92
N LEU A 85 -5.56 -6.75 -1.71
CA LEU A 85 -6.09 -5.47 -2.20
C LEU A 85 -6.62 -4.60 -1.05
N LEU A 86 -7.32 -5.17 -0.07
CA LEU A 86 -7.80 -4.44 1.10
C LEU A 86 -6.64 -3.78 1.85
N VAL A 87 -5.59 -4.54 2.17
CA VAL A 87 -4.41 -4.03 2.87
C VAL A 87 -3.74 -2.94 2.03
N PHE A 88 -3.48 -3.22 0.77
CA PHE A 88 -2.77 -2.31 -0.13
C PHE A 88 -3.53 -0.98 -0.31
N VAL A 89 -4.83 -1.05 -0.60
CA VAL A 89 -5.67 0.14 -0.75
C VAL A 89 -5.89 0.85 0.59
N GLY A 90 -6.13 0.10 1.65
CA GLY A 90 -6.36 0.66 2.98
C GLY A 90 -5.16 1.44 3.51
N PHE A 91 -3.95 0.89 3.40
CA PHE A 91 -2.73 1.60 3.76
C PHE A 91 -2.46 2.78 2.80
N GLY A 92 -2.79 2.62 1.51
CA GLY A 92 -2.74 3.69 0.53
C GLY A 92 -3.67 4.86 0.88
N ILE A 93 -4.88 4.58 1.38
CA ILE A 93 -5.84 5.60 1.84
C ILE A 93 -5.29 6.33 3.07
N ILE A 94 -4.67 5.64 4.02
CA ILE A 94 -4.04 6.29 5.19
C ILE A 94 -2.96 7.28 4.72
N GLY A 95 -2.09 6.85 3.80
CA GLY A 95 -1.06 7.74 3.22
C GLY A 95 -1.66 8.91 2.45
N PHE A 96 -2.71 8.66 1.66
CA PHE A 96 -3.43 9.70 0.93
C PHE A 96 -4.07 10.73 1.87
N LEU A 97 -4.69 10.29 2.96
CA LEU A 97 -5.27 11.19 3.96
C LEU A 97 -4.19 12.00 4.67
N ASP A 98 -3.06 11.38 5.01
CA ASP A 98 -1.94 12.06 5.65
C ASP A 98 -1.41 13.21 4.79
N ASP A 99 -1.13 12.95 3.52
CA ASP A 99 -0.64 13.95 2.59
C ASP A 99 -1.73 14.96 2.19
N GLY A 100 -2.98 14.49 2.01
CA GLY A 100 -4.12 15.35 1.68
C GLY A 100 -4.39 16.41 2.76
N LEU A 101 -4.34 16.02 4.03
CA LEU A 101 -4.50 16.95 5.15
C LEU A 101 -3.42 18.04 5.15
N LYS A 102 -2.16 17.69 4.86
CA LYS A 102 -1.06 18.67 4.75
C LYS A 102 -1.33 19.72 3.68
N VAL A 103 -1.84 19.29 2.53
CA VAL A 103 -2.13 20.15 1.40
C VAL A 103 -3.36 21.02 1.65
N ILE A 104 -4.46 20.42 2.11
CA ILE A 104 -5.74 21.14 2.34
C ILE A 104 -5.55 22.22 3.42
N PHE A 105 -4.89 21.87 4.51
CA PHE A 105 -4.67 22.79 5.62
C PHE A 105 -3.39 23.63 5.49
N LYS A 106 -2.63 23.47 4.39
CA LYS A 106 -1.36 24.20 4.13
C LYS A 106 -0.40 24.14 5.33
N ARG A 107 -0.28 22.98 5.95
CA ARG A 107 0.59 22.74 7.12
C ARG A 107 1.44 21.50 6.92
N ASN A 108 2.56 21.40 7.64
CA ASN A 108 3.46 20.26 7.58
C ASN A 108 2.96 19.02 8.37
N LEU A 109 1.84 19.17 9.10
CA LEU A 109 1.26 18.12 9.92
C LEU A 109 0.06 17.50 9.21
N GLY A 110 0.15 16.20 8.92
CA GLY A 110 -0.94 15.37 8.42
C GLY A 110 -1.70 14.70 9.56
N LEU A 111 -1.93 13.39 9.44
CA LEU A 111 -2.47 12.56 10.51
C LEU A 111 -1.46 12.47 11.66
N THR A 112 -1.96 12.42 12.89
CA THR A 112 -1.11 12.13 14.05
C THR A 112 -0.59 10.69 13.96
N SER A 113 0.56 10.41 14.60
CA SER A 113 1.12 9.05 14.65
C SER A 113 0.12 8.04 15.21
N LEU A 114 -0.68 8.44 16.20
CA LEU A 114 -1.71 7.59 16.78
C LEU A 114 -2.86 7.31 15.79
N GLN A 115 -3.31 8.30 15.03
CA GLN A 115 -4.35 8.11 14.01
C GLN A 115 -3.90 7.14 12.92
N LYS A 116 -2.65 7.26 12.44
CA LYS A 116 -2.06 6.33 11.48
C LYS A 116 -2.00 4.92 12.05
N LEU A 117 -1.49 4.79 13.26
CA LEU A 117 -1.36 3.49 13.94
C LEU A 117 -2.71 2.81 14.12
N ILE A 118 -3.73 3.53 14.60
CA ILE A 118 -5.09 2.98 14.75
C ILE A 118 -5.64 2.52 13.39
N GLY A 119 -5.52 3.34 12.36
CA GLY A 119 -5.97 2.97 11.00
C GLY A 119 -5.29 1.70 10.48
N GLN A 120 -3.97 1.60 10.65
CA GLN A 120 -3.17 0.43 10.25
C GLN A 120 -3.59 -0.83 11.02
N ILE A 121 -3.81 -0.73 12.33
CA ILE A 121 -4.26 -1.85 13.18
C ILE A 121 -5.66 -2.31 12.74
N VAL A 122 -6.59 -1.38 12.52
CA VAL A 122 -7.97 -1.72 12.09
C VAL A 122 -7.95 -2.46 10.75
N ILE A 123 -7.19 -2.00 9.77
CA ILE A 123 -7.07 -2.66 8.47
C ILE A 123 -6.44 -4.05 8.63
N SER A 124 -5.40 -4.19 9.45
CA SER A 124 -4.73 -5.47 9.70
C SER A 124 -5.66 -6.50 10.35
N ILE A 125 -6.47 -6.07 11.33
CA ILE A 125 -7.46 -6.91 11.99
C ILE A 125 -8.57 -7.32 10.98
N ALA A 126 -9.08 -6.38 10.19
CA ALA A 126 -10.06 -6.67 9.16
C ALA A 126 -9.54 -7.68 8.13
N ALA A 127 -8.28 -7.52 7.71
CA ALA A 127 -7.60 -8.45 6.81
C ALA A 127 -7.51 -9.87 7.40
N PHE A 128 -7.16 -10.01 8.68
CA PHE A 128 -7.13 -11.30 9.36
C PHE A 128 -8.50 -11.98 9.37
N TYR A 129 -9.56 -11.26 9.75
CA TYR A 129 -10.90 -11.83 9.79
C TYR A 129 -11.40 -12.24 8.41
N LEU A 130 -11.10 -11.46 7.37
CA LEU A 130 -11.42 -11.85 5.99
C LEU A 130 -10.66 -13.11 5.55
N LEU A 131 -9.39 -13.26 5.92
CA LEU A 131 -8.63 -14.49 5.66
C LEU A 131 -9.29 -15.69 6.32
N LYS A 132 -9.73 -15.56 7.57
CA LYS A 132 -10.42 -16.64 8.30
C LYS A 132 -11.72 -17.09 7.62
N LEU A 133 -12.46 -16.18 6.96
CA LEU A 133 -13.64 -16.55 6.16
C LEU A 133 -13.28 -17.41 4.94
N GLY A 134 -12.05 -17.34 4.44
CA GLY A 134 -11.55 -18.08 3.28
C GLY A 134 -10.81 -19.39 3.62
N SER A 135 -11.03 -19.99 4.78
CA SER A 135 -10.34 -21.22 5.23
C SER A 135 -8.81 -21.05 5.31
N PHE A 136 -8.38 -19.90 5.81
CA PHE A 136 -6.96 -19.60 6.00
C PHE A 136 -6.36 -20.43 7.13
N ASP A 137 -5.20 -21.04 6.86
CA ASP A 137 -4.37 -21.70 7.85
C ASP A 137 -3.46 -20.68 8.55
N SER A 138 -3.40 -20.74 9.88
CA SER A 138 -2.59 -19.87 10.73
C SER A 138 -1.21 -20.42 11.05
N THR A 139 -0.75 -21.42 10.29
CA THR A 139 0.60 -21.99 10.42
C THR A 139 1.66 -21.08 9.80
N ILE A 140 2.81 -21.04 10.44
CA ILE A 140 4.03 -20.39 9.93
C ILE A 140 5.11 -21.45 9.81
N ASP A 141 5.64 -21.58 8.60
CA ASP A 141 6.81 -22.39 8.33
C ASP A 141 8.08 -21.60 8.69
N ILE A 142 8.94 -22.19 9.50
CA ILE A 142 10.22 -21.56 9.83
C ILE A 142 11.21 -21.85 8.70
N PRO A 143 11.68 -20.82 7.96
CA PRO A 143 12.60 -21.00 6.85
C PRO A 143 13.83 -21.81 7.25
N PHE A 144 14.28 -22.72 6.37
CA PHE A 144 15.43 -23.60 6.55
C PHE A 144 15.28 -24.66 7.63
N THR A 145 14.07 -24.90 8.14
CA THR A 145 13.74 -25.98 9.10
C THR A 145 12.49 -26.71 8.63
N GLU A 146 12.21 -27.88 9.23
CA GLU A 146 10.94 -28.61 9.03
C GLU A 146 9.89 -28.24 10.09
N LEU A 147 10.16 -27.16 10.87
CA LEU A 147 9.26 -26.74 11.94
C LEU A 147 8.16 -25.84 11.41
N THR A 148 6.94 -26.20 11.76
CA THR A 148 5.73 -25.39 11.55
C THR A 148 5.14 -25.02 12.89
N ILE A 149 4.68 -23.80 13.05
CA ILE A 149 4.04 -23.30 14.28
C ILE A 149 2.66 -22.81 13.91
N ASP A 150 1.62 -23.41 14.46
CA ASP A 150 0.26 -22.89 14.36
C ASP A 150 0.05 -21.81 15.43
N LEU A 151 -0.11 -20.56 14.99
CA LEU A 151 -0.36 -19.42 15.87
C LEU A 151 -1.84 -19.26 16.23
N GLY A 152 -2.74 -19.95 15.55
CA GLY A 152 -4.18 -19.79 15.78
C GLY A 152 -4.62 -18.32 15.80
N ILE A 153 -5.26 -17.89 16.91
CA ILE A 153 -5.71 -16.49 17.08
C ILE A 153 -4.54 -15.50 17.23
N LEU A 154 -3.39 -15.96 17.70
CA LEU A 154 -2.20 -15.10 17.83
C LEU A 154 -1.66 -14.63 16.47
N TYR A 155 -2.09 -15.26 15.37
CA TYR A 155 -1.74 -14.83 14.03
C TYR A 155 -2.20 -13.39 13.74
N VAL A 156 -3.30 -12.93 14.38
CA VAL A 156 -3.71 -11.51 14.25
C VAL A 156 -2.66 -10.56 14.79
N ALA A 157 -2.08 -10.86 15.95
CA ALA A 157 -1.02 -10.03 16.53
C ALA A 157 0.23 -10.04 15.64
N PHE A 158 0.57 -11.19 15.08
CA PHE A 158 1.65 -11.33 14.11
C PHE A 158 1.40 -10.50 12.85
N MET A 159 0.20 -10.57 12.25
CA MET A 159 -0.15 -9.73 11.10
C MET A 159 -0.09 -8.24 11.40
N VAL A 160 -0.63 -7.81 12.54
CA VAL A 160 -0.57 -6.41 12.96
C VAL A 160 0.88 -5.96 13.09
N PHE A 161 1.72 -6.75 13.79
CA PHE A 161 3.14 -6.45 13.97
C PHE A 161 3.85 -6.27 12.62
N TRP A 162 3.66 -7.23 11.69
CA TRP A 162 4.29 -7.18 10.38
C TRP A 162 3.81 -6.01 9.54
N LEU A 163 2.50 -5.87 9.35
CA LEU A 163 1.94 -4.83 8.48
C LEU A 163 2.24 -3.42 9.00
N VAL A 164 2.06 -3.20 10.29
CA VAL A 164 2.35 -1.91 10.93
C VAL A 164 3.86 -1.65 10.96
N GLY A 165 4.65 -2.65 11.35
CA GLY A 165 6.11 -2.53 11.43
C GLY A 165 6.74 -2.19 10.09
N PHE A 166 6.44 -2.94 9.04
CA PHE A 166 6.98 -2.67 7.69
C PHE A 166 6.50 -1.35 7.12
N SER A 167 5.21 -1.03 7.27
CA SER A 167 4.66 0.23 6.77
C SER A 167 5.35 1.45 7.41
N ASN A 168 5.62 1.40 8.71
CA ASN A 168 6.28 2.49 9.40
C ASN A 168 7.80 2.51 9.17
N ALA A 169 8.45 1.35 9.03
CA ALA A 169 9.88 1.28 8.73
C ALA A 169 10.25 1.91 7.37
N VAL A 170 9.37 1.77 6.36
CA VAL A 170 9.59 2.39 5.04
C VAL A 170 9.30 3.89 5.05
N ASN A 171 8.54 4.39 6.03
CA ASN A 171 8.15 5.80 6.13
C ASN A 171 9.10 6.62 7.03
N LEU A 172 10.20 6.03 7.50
CA LEU A 172 11.27 6.72 8.19
C LEU A 172 12.22 7.33 7.17
#